data_59370e392ff0ef84f7ade31b57481b31
#
_entry.id   59370e392ff0ef84f7ade31b57481b31
#
_cell.length_a   1.000
_cell.length_b   1.000
_cell.length_c   1.000
_cell.angle_alpha   90.00
_cell.angle_beta   90.00
_cell.angle_gamma   90.00
#
_symmetry.space_group_name_H-M   'P 1'
#
loop_
_entity.id
_entity.type
_entity.pdbx_description
1 polymer ?
#
loop_
_entity_poly.entity_id
_entity_poly.type
_entity_poly.pdbx_seq_one_letter_code
_entity_poly.pdbx_strand_id
1 'polypeptide(L)'
;MTADSDENIVAARAAMDGYMAAFNKEDADALRNRWFHFPHVRFHSDKITIMETPQDLKMPVWEREGQSTNWGSSAWDYVELVDSGQNKVHFRVQFTRYNPDGSVIGSYKSFYILTQKDGQWGIQGRSSWAA
;
A
#
# COMPACT_ATOMS: atom_id res chain seq x y z
N MET A 1 -9.46 -24.03 -7.80
CA MET A 1 -8.68 -23.22 -6.86
C MET A 1 -8.35 -24.04 -5.63
N THR A 2 -7.15 -23.96 -5.16
CA THR A 2 -6.71 -24.71 -4.00
C THR A 2 -6.95 -23.92 -2.71
N ALA A 3 -7.00 -24.61 -1.57
CA ALA A 3 -7.10 -23.97 -0.27
C ALA A 3 -5.93 -23.03 -0.01
N ASP A 4 -4.72 -23.39 -0.47
CA ASP A 4 -3.53 -22.55 -0.30
C ASP A 4 -3.70 -21.21 -1.01
N SER A 5 -4.29 -21.22 -2.21
CA SER A 5 -4.53 -20.00 -2.97
C SER A 5 -5.52 -19.09 -2.21
N ASP A 6 -6.56 -19.68 -1.65
CA ASP A 6 -7.54 -18.90 -0.87
C ASP A 6 -6.92 -18.33 0.39
N GLU A 7 -6.09 -19.11 1.07
CA GLU A 7 -5.36 -18.64 2.25
C GLU A 7 -4.42 -17.50 1.91
N ASN A 8 -3.74 -17.60 0.77
CA ASN A 8 -2.84 -16.55 0.32
C ASN A 8 -3.59 -15.25 0.03
N ILE A 9 -4.76 -15.36 -0.59
CA ILE A 9 -5.58 -14.18 -0.88
C ILE A 9 -6.03 -13.53 0.43
N VAL A 10 -6.49 -14.32 1.39
CA VAL A 10 -6.93 -13.82 2.69
C VAL A 10 -5.77 -13.11 3.40
N ALA A 11 -4.59 -13.73 3.42
CA ALA A 11 -3.43 -13.17 4.08
C ALA A 11 -2.95 -11.90 3.39
N ALA A 12 -2.98 -11.86 2.06
CA ALA A 12 -2.60 -10.67 1.31
C ALA A 12 -3.58 -9.52 1.56
N ARG A 13 -4.89 -9.81 1.62
CA ARG A 13 -5.89 -8.78 1.96
C ARG A 13 -5.66 -8.24 3.37
N ALA A 14 -5.32 -9.12 4.31
CA ALA A 14 -5.00 -8.68 5.67
C ALA A 14 -3.79 -7.75 5.69
N ALA A 15 -2.81 -8.00 4.83
CA ALA A 15 -1.65 -7.12 4.71
C ALA A 15 -2.04 -5.74 4.15
N MET A 16 -2.99 -5.69 3.21
CA MET A 16 -3.50 -4.42 2.70
C MET A 16 -4.17 -3.61 3.82
N ASP A 17 -4.94 -4.29 4.65
CA ASP A 17 -5.60 -3.63 5.80
C ASP A 17 -4.58 -3.16 6.83
N GLY A 18 -3.57 -3.98 7.11
CA GLY A 18 -2.50 -3.61 8.04
C GLY A 18 -1.71 -2.40 7.57
N TYR A 19 -1.41 -2.37 6.28
CA TYR A 19 -0.75 -1.23 5.66
C TYR A 19 -1.59 0.05 5.82
N MET A 20 -2.89 -0.02 5.51
CA MET A 20 -3.75 1.15 5.60
C MET A 20 -3.86 1.64 7.06
N ALA A 21 -3.97 0.73 8.00
CA ALA A 21 -4.03 1.08 9.42
C ALA A 21 -2.74 1.77 9.89
N ALA A 22 -1.59 1.23 9.49
CA ALA A 22 -0.30 1.81 9.85
C ALA A 22 -0.13 3.19 9.21
N PHE A 23 -0.55 3.32 7.96
CA PHE A 23 -0.48 4.60 7.27
C PHE A 23 -1.31 5.65 7.98
N ASN A 24 -2.54 5.31 8.36
CA ASN A 24 -3.44 6.23 9.05
C ASN A 24 -2.94 6.62 10.45
N LYS A 25 -2.17 5.75 11.08
CA LYS A 25 -1.56 6.04 12.38
C LYS A 25 -0.22 6.74 12.25
N GLU A 26 0.24 6.97 11.01
CA GLU A 26 1.54 7.56 10.75
C GLU A 26 2.66 6.74 11.39
N ASP A 27 2.52 5.41 11.33
CA ASP A 27 3.44 4.48 11.94
C ASP A 27 4.51 4.07 10.93
N ALA A 28 5.57 4.87 10.86
CA ALA A 28 6.66 4.68 9.92
C ALA A 28 7.38 3.35 10.13
N ASP A 29 7.58 2.96 11.37
CA ASP A 29 8.30 1.73 11.68
C ASP A 29 7.52 0.51 11.20
N ALA A 30 6.20 0.51 11.37
CA ALA A 30 5.37 -0.58 10.88
C ALA A 30 5.43 -0.67 9.35
N LEU A 31 5.43 0.47 8.66
CA LEU A 31 5.55 0.47 7.21
C LEU A 31 6.89 -0.12 6.78
N ARG A 32 7.97 0.30 7.40
CA ARG A 32 9.31 -0.18 7.04
C ARG A 32 9.54 -1.65 7.37
N ASN A 33 9.05 -2.09 8.50
CA ASN A 33 9.46 -3.38 9.06
C ASN A 33 8.42 -4.47 8.90
N ARG A 34 7.20 -4.13 8.57
CA ARG A 34 6.13 -5.13 8.51
C ARG A 34 5.36 -5.13 7.20
N TRP A 35 4.92 -3.96 6.72
CA TRP A 35 3.95 -3.92 5.63
C TRP A 35 4.55 -3.71 4.26
N PHE A 36 5.76 -3.16 4.16
CA PHE A 36 6.49 -3.06 2.89
C PHE A 36 7.56 -4.12 2.81
N HIS A 37 7.73 -4.70 1.62
CA HIS A 37 8.87 -5.55 1.32
C HIS A 37 9.84 -4.78 0.43
N PHE A 38 11.13 -5.03 0.60
CA PHE A 38 12.19 -4.34 -0.12
C PHE A 38 13.03 -5.34 -0.92
N PRO A 39 13.57 -5.00 -2.09
CA PRO A 39 13.41 -3.69 -2.72
C PRO A 39 11.95 -3.43 -3.07
N HIS A 40 11.53 -2.18 -2.92
CA HIS A 40 10.16 -1.75 -3.16
C HIS A 40 10.15 -0.82 -4.37
N VAL A 41 9.26 -1.07 -5.33
CA VAL A 41 9.18 -0.27 -6.55
C VAL A 41 7.86 0.46 -6.58
N ARG A 42 7.92 1.75 -6.86
CA ARG A 42 6.72 2.56 -6.99
C ARG A 42 6.74 3.30 -8.32
N PHE A 43 5.67 3.10 -9.08
CA PHE A 43 5.38 3.88 -10.27
C PHE A 43 4.31 4.91 -9.90
N HIS A 44 4.61 6.21 -10.05
CA HIS A 44 3.57 7.21 -9.83
C HIS A 44 3.64 8.24 -10.95
N SER A 45 2.56 8.30 -11.72
CA SER A 45 2.52 9.04 -12.97
C SER A 45 3.68 8.62 -13.87
N ASP A 46 4.60 9.50 -14.18
CA ASP A 46 5.72 9.23 -15.07
C ASP A 46 7.02 8.94 -14.35
N LYS A 47 6.97 8.76 -13.03
CA LYS A 47 8.18 8.54 -12.23
C LYS A 47 8.26 7.13 -11.69
N ILE A 48 9.49 6.65 -11.56
CA ILE A 48 9.77 5.36 -10.95
C ILE A 48 10.69 5.61 -9.76
N THR A 49 10.27 5.13 -8.59
CA THR A 49 11.06 5.22 -7.37
C THR A 49 11.38 3.81 -6.91
N ILE A 50 12.66 3.54 -6.65
CA ILE A 50 13.11 2.24 -6.14
C ILE A 50 13.72 2.47 -4.77
N MET A 51 13.19 1.78 -3.77
CA MET A 51 13.73 1.80 -2.41
C MET A 51 14.35 0.44 -2.17
N GLU A 52 15.67 0.39 -2.05
CA GLU A 52 16.40 -0.89 -1.91
C GLU A 52 16.25 -1.48 -0.52
N THR A 53 16.18 -0.61 0.49
CA THR A 53 16.17 -1.04 1.89
C THR A 53 15.11 -0.26 2.66
N PRO A 54 14.69 -0.74 3.84
CA PRO A 54 13.74 -0.02 4.67
C PRO A 54 14.16 1.42 5.00
N GLN A 55 15.46 1.66 5.10
CA GLN A 55 15.99 2.98 5.43
C GLN A 55 15.76 3.98 4.30
N ASP A 56 15.51 3.50 3.08
CA ASP A 56 15.23 4.38 1.95
C ASP A 56 13.83 4.99 2.00
N LEU A 57 12.94 4.42 2.80
CA LEU A 57 11.62 4.99 2.98
C LEU A 57 11.73 6.20 3.89
N LYS A 58 11.65 7.38 3.27
CA LYS A 58 11.73 8.65 3.99
C LYS A 58 10.37 9.01 4.53
N MET A 59 10.36 9.40 5.76
CA MET A 59 9.14 9.78 6.46
C MET A 59 9.26 11.22 6.93
N PRO A 60 8.18 11.88 7.07
CA PRO A 60 6.81 11.36 6.87
C PRO A 60 6.37 11.48 5.42
N VAL A 61 5.80 10.41 4.88
CA VAL A 61 5.25 10.44 3.52
C VAL A 61 3.98 11.29 3.45
N TRP A 62 3.30 11.42 4.55
CA TRP A 62 2.07 12.23 4.65
C TRP A 62 2.37 13.73 4.68
N GLU A 63 3.62 14.12 4.95
CA GLU A 63 4.07 15.51 4.85
C GLU A 63 4.79 15.76 3.54
N ARG A 64 4.59 14.88 2.58
CA ARG A 64 5.25 14.99 1.30
C ARG A 64 5.01 16.36 0.68
N GLU A 65 6.05 16.86 0.08
CA GLU A 65 6.04 18.13 -0.63
C GLU A 65 4.87 18.22 -1.60
N GLY A 66 4.20 19.36 -1.59
CA GLY A 66 3.06 19.58 -2.47
C GLY A 66 1.77 18.97 -1.99
N GLN A 67 1.80 18.24 -0.90
CA GLN A 67 0.59 17.66 -0.35
C GLN A 67 -0.19 18.69 0.45
N SER A 68 -1.51 18.47 0.49
CA SER A 68 -2.34 19.22 1.40
C SER A 68 -1.90 18.94 2.83
N THR A 69 -1.83 19.97 3.63
CA THR A 69 -1.49 19.82 5.02
C THR A 69 -2.67 19.33 5.86
N ASN A 70 -3.82 19.14 5.24
CA ASN A 70 -5.05 18.82 5.96
C ASN A 70 -5.43 17.34 5.89
N TRP A 71 -4.58 16.50 5.31
CA TRP A 71 -4.91 15.08 5.27
C TRP A 71 -5.12 14.52 6.69
N GLY A 72 -6.23 13.84 6.90
CA GLY A 72 -6.57 13.23 8.19
C GLY A 72 -6.52 11.71 8.15
N SER A 73 -7.03 11.12 7.07
CA SER A 73 -7.07 9.66 6.95
C SER A 73 -7.28 9.25 5.51
N SER A 74 -7.08 7.95 5.27
CA SER A 74 -7.39 7.33 3.98
C SER A 74 -8.15 6.03 4.25
N ALA A 75 -8.94 5.61 3.27
CA ALA A 75 -9.66 4.35 3.36
C ALA A 75 -9.71 3.70 1.98
N TRP A 76 -9.74 2.38 1.97
CA TRP A 76 -9.98 1.64 0.73
C TRP A 76 -11.43 1.80 0.31
N ASP A 77 -11.65 2.16 -0.94
CA ASP A 77 -12.99 2.07 -1.53
C ASP A 77 -13.25 0.65 -2.01
N TYR A 78 -12.22 0.03 -2.59
CA TYR A 78 -12.24 -1.40 -2.92
C TYR A 78 -10.81 -1.92 -3.03
N VAL A 79 -10.68 -3.23 -2.82
CA VAL A 79 -9.45 -3.98 -3.04
C VAL A 79 -9.84 -5.20 -3.85
N GLU A 80 -9.62 -5.13 -5.15
CA GLU A 80 -10.09 -6.11 -6.10
C GLU A 80 -8.97 -7.06 -6.51
N LEU A 81 -9.19 -8.36 -6.37
CA LEU A 81 -8.22 -9.35 -6.78
C LEU A 81 -8.09 -9.35 -8.30
N VAL A 82 -6.86 -9.23 -8.78
CA VAL A 82 -6.56 -9.35 -10.21
C VAL A 82 -5.99 -10.73 -10.51
N ASP A 83 -5.00 -11.15 -9.71
CA ASP A 83 -4.34 -12.43 -9.92
C ASP A 83 -3.68 -12.86 -8.64
N SER A 84 -3.50 -14.16 -8.45
CA SER A 84 -2.89 -14.70 -7.25
C SER A 84 -2.06 -15.92 -7.56
N GLY A 85 -0.99 -16.06 -6.81
CA GLY A 85 -0.12 -17.22 -6.85
C GLY A 85 0.39 -17.54 -5.45
N GLN A 86 1.30 -18.47 -5.38
CA GLN A 86 1.78 -18.96 -4.09
C GLN A 86 2.50 -17.88 -3.30
N ASN A 87 3.29 -17.05 -3.95
CA ASN A 87 4.13 -16.05 -3.28
C ASN A 87 3.87 -14.63 -3.75
N LYS A 88 2.84 -14.42 -4.55
CA LYS A 88 2.57 -13.11 -5.11
C LYS A 88 1.07 -12.96 -5.40
N VAL A 89 0.53 -11.80 -5.03
CA VAL A 89 -0.87 -11.46 -5.27
C VAL A 89 -0.94 -10.04 -5.82
N HIS A 90 -1.78 -9.84 -6.81
CA HIS A 90 -2.00 -8.54 -7.42
C HIS A 90 -3.40 -8.05 -7.09
N PHE A 91 -3.50 -6.80 -6.65
CA PHE A 91 -4.77 -6.13 -6.38
C PHE A 91 -4.89 -4.85 -7.19
N ARG A 92 -6.08 -4.61 -7.71
CA ARG A 92 -6.47 -3.30 -8.20
C ARG A 92 -7.28 -2.64 -7.11
N VAL A 93 -6.94 -1.39 -6.78
CA VAL A 93 -7.55 -0.72 -5.65
C VAL A 93 -8.00 0.68 -6.02
N GLN A 94 -8.89 1.21 -5.21
CA GLN A 94 -9.14 2.63 -5.14
C GLN A 94 -9.15 3.01 -3.67
N PHE A 95 -8.54 4.15 -3.36
CA PHE A 95 -8.59 4.68 -2.01
C PHE A 95 -9.00 6.14 -2.07
N THR A 96 -9.60 6.59 -0.98
CA THR A 96 -10.04 7.98 -0.84
C THR A 96 -9.29 8.59 0.33
N ARG A 97 -8.82 9.82 0.12
CA ARG A 97 -8.18 10.61 1.17
C ARG A 97 -9.17 11.61 1.72
N TYR A 98 -9.14 11.78 3.02
CA TYR A 98 -10.08 12.64 3.74
C TYR A 98 -9.35 13.67 4.57
N ASN A 99 -9.96 14.86 4.66
CA ASN A 99 -9.55 15.87 5.63
C ASN A 99 -9.97 15.43 7.04
N PRO A 100 -9.40 16.06 8.10
CA PRO A 100 -9.78 15.69 9.46
C PRO A 100 -11.28 15.84 9.76
N ASP A 101 -11.98 16.71 9.05
CA ASP A 101 -13.42 16.89 9.23
C ASP A 101 -14.26 15.87 8.47
N GLY A 102 -13.62 14.94 7.76
CA GLY A 102 -14.28 13.90 7.01
C GLY A 102 -14.60 14.26 5.57
N SER A 103 -14.35 15.48 5.14
CA SER A 103 -14.57 15.85 3.74
C SER A 103 -13.50 15.21 2.84
N VAL A 104 -13.88 14.98 1.59
CA VAL A 104 -13.02 14.25 0.64
C VAL A 104 -11.96 15.18 0.05
N ILE A 105 -10.71 14.73 0.10
CA ILE A 105 -9.61 15.36 -0.65
C ILE A 105 -9.62 14.86 -2.08
N GLY A 106 -9.70 13.55 -2.27
CA GLY A 106 -9.73 12.94 -3.58
C GLY A 106 -9.73 11.42 -3.50
N SER A 107 -10.06 10.80 -4.63
CA SER A 107 -10.06 9.34 -4.76
C SER A 107 -9.07 8.95 -5.85
N TYR A 108 -8.33 7.87 -5.62
CA TYR A 108 -7.19 7.51 -6.47
C TYR A 108 -7.19 6.02 -6.76
N LYS A 109 -6.94 5.68 -8.01
CA LYS A 109 -6.81 4.28 -8.43
C LYS A 109 -5.34 3.88 -8.40
N SER A 110 -5.09 2.64 -7.98
CA SER A 110 -3.74 2.10 -7.87
C SER A 110 -3.73 0.61 -8.13
N PHE A 111 -2.54 0.10 -8.38
CA PHE A 111 -2.29 -1.32 -8.55
C PHE A 111 -1.20 -1.72 -7.57
N TYR A 112 -1.45 -2.76 -6.78
CA TYR A 112 -0.53 -3.18 -5.73
C TYR A 112 -0.08 -4.60 -5.97
N ILE A 113 1.21 -4.84 -5.79
CA ILE A 113 1.81 -6.16 -5.88
C ILE A 113 2.31 -6.54 -4.50
N LEU A 114 1.73 -7.61 -3.95
CA LEU A 114 2.13 -8.13 -2.66
C LEU A 114 2.93 -9.40 -2.84
N THR A 115 3.90 -9.60 -1.97
CA THR A 115 4.75 -10.79 -1.98
C THR A 115 4.77 -11.42 -0.60
N GLN A 116 5.02 -12.72 -0.57
CA GLN A 116 5.22 -13.44 0.67
C GLN A 116 6.69 -13.72 0.87
N LYS A 117 7.21 -13.35 2.03
CA LYS A 117 8.59 -13.64 2.44
C LYS A 117 8.56 -14.17 3.88
N ASP A 118 9.09 -15.36 4.07
CA ASP A 118 9.15 -15.99 5.39
C ASP A 118 7.79 -16.04 6.07
N GLY A 119 6.76 -16.34 5.29
CA GLY A 119 5.40 -16.46 5.80
C GLY A 119 4.66 -15.14 6.00
N GLN A 120 5.30 -14.01 5.70
CA GLN A 120 4.67 -12.70 5.85
C GLN A 120 4.39 -12.06 4.50
N TRP A 121 3.18 -11.54 4.37
CA TRP A 121 2.79 -10.79 3.19
C TRP A 121 3.04 -9.31 3.39
N GLY A 122 3.58 -8.67 2.35
CA GLY A 122 3.85 -7.24 2.36
C GLY A 122 3.79 -6.67 0.96
N ILE A 123 3.76 -5.36 0.86
CA ILE A 123 3.65 -4.64 -0.41
C ILE A 123 5.04 -4.42 -0.96
N GLN A 124 5.29 -4.94 -2.15
CA GLN A 124 6.59 -4.80 -2.81
C GLN A 124 6.54 -3.92 -4.05
N GLY A 125 5.39 -3.74 -4.64
CA GLY A 125 5.25 -2.88 -5.80
C GLY A 125 3.94 -2.12 -5.76
N ARG A 126 3.97 -0.89 -6.25
CA ARG A 126 2.77 -0.05 -6.36
C ARG A 126 2.82 0.75 -7.65
N SER A 127 1.66 0.91 -8.28
CA SER A 127 1.51 1.81 -9.42
C SER A 127 0.33 2.71 -9.14
N SER A 128 0.52 4.02 -9.19
CA SER A 128 -0.50 4.98 -8.80
C SER A 128 -0.48 6.20 -9.71
N TRP A 129 -1.63 6.83 -9.85
CA TRP A 129 -1.76 8.10 -10.56
C TRP A 129 -1.76 9.28 -9.59
N ALA A 130 -1.81 9.01 -8.30
CA ALA A 130 -1.67 10.05 -7.28
C ALA A 130 -0.22 10.56 -7.27
N ALA A 131 -0.07 11.81 -7.11
CA ALA A 131 1.25 12.42 -7.02
C ALA A 131 1.93 12.07 -5.69
#